data_bcde5ca072f641436831210b9d22f9b1
#
_entry.id   bcde5ca072f641436831210b9d22f9b1
#
_cell.length_a   1.000
_cell.length_b   1.000
_cell.length_c   1.000
_cell.angle_alpha   90.00
_cell.angle_beta   90.00
_cell.angle_gamma   90.00
#
_symmetry.space_group_name_H-M   'P 1'
#
loop_
_entity.id
_entity.type
_entity.pdbx_description
1 polymer ?
#
loop_
_entity_poly.entity_id
_entity_poly.type
_entity_poly.pdbx_seq_one_letter_code
_entity_poly.pdbx_strand_id
1 'polypeptide(L)'
;TELAKQILGMFETGLASSLTFFAPRRMGKTEFLRKDITPLAEQLGWRVFYFSFLDAGLHSEGQFVKALDEFSKQNGLMGKATHWIKNIGSLSTEVAGVKAEVTLLQGQVNSSILSSITKLAQQGKPILLLLDEIQALASSKYKTTIASLRTALDMHKETIKVIFTGSSREGLRQMFSVSSAPF
;
A
#
# COMPACT_ATOMS: atom_id res chain seq x y z
N THR A 1 -1.30 -20.83 3.42
CA THR A 1 -2.60 -21.26 4.02
C THR A 1 -3.68 -21.34 2.95
N GLU A 2 -4.79 -22.05 3.24
CA GLU A 2 -5.94 -22.15 2.34
C GLU A 2 -6.59 -20.78 2.12
N LEU A 3 -6.69 -19.97 3.17
CA LEU A 3 -7.21 -18.60 3.07
C LEU A 3 -6.41 -17.76 2.06
N ALA A 4 -5.09 -17.85 2.04
CA ALA A 4 -4.26 -17.13 1.09
C ALA A 4 -4.56 -17.53 -0.36
N LYS A 5 -4.77 -18.82 -0.63
CA LYS A 5 -5.15 -19.32 -1.96
C LYS A 5 -6.50 -18.79 -2.40
N GLN A 6 -7.49 -18.81 -1.50
CA GLN A 6 -8.82 -18.26 -1.79
C GLN A 6 -8.78 -16.78 -2.14
N ILE A 7 -8.03 -15.99 -1.37
CA ILE A 7 -7.85 -14.55 -1.62
C ILE A 7 -7.23 -14.30 -2.99
N LEU A 8 -6.13 -14.96 -3.29
CA LEU A 8 -5.45 -14.77 -4.58
C LEU A 8 -6.32 -15.28 -5.74
N GLY A 9 -7.04 -16.38 -5.57
CA GLY A 9 -8.01 -16.86 -6.55
C GLY A 9 -9.13 -15.84 -6.83
N MET A 10 -9.63 -15.12 -5.83
CA MET A 10 -10.60 -14.03 -6.03
C MET A 10 -10.01 -12.88 -6.87
N PHE A 11 -8.73 -12.58 -6.69
CA PHE A 11 -8.05 -11.56 -7.48
C PHE A 11 -7.78 -12.02 -8.93
N GLU A 12 -7.36 -13.26 -9.13
CA GLU A 12 -7.10 -13.83 -10.46
C GLU A 12 -8.37 -13.93 -11.31
N THR A 13 -9.48 -14.30 -10.69
CA THR A 13 -10.78 -14.39 -11.37
C THR A 13 -11.46 -13.03 -11.59
N GLY A 14 -10.90 -11.94 -11.06
CA GLY A 14 -11.50 -10.61 -11.13
C GLY A 14 -12.73 -10.43 -10.24
N LEU A 15 -13.03 -11.39 -9.36
CA LEU A 15 -14.14 -11.31 -8.42
C LEU A 15 -13.96 -10.17 -7.41
N ALA A 16 -12.72 -9.86 -7.08
CA ALA A 16 -12.35 -8.72 -6.25
C ALA A 16 -11.12 -8.00 -6.84
N SER A 17 -11.00 -6.70 -6.61
CA SER A 17 -9.80 -5.90 -6.87
C SER A 17 -9.17 -5.38 -5.57
N SER A 18 -9.96 -5.31 -4.51
CA SER A 18 -9.51 -4.86 -3.18
C SER A 18 -10.13 -5.71 -2.08
N LEU A 19 -9.36 -5.93 -1.02
CA LEU A 19 -9.83 -6.58 0.20
C LEU A 19 -9.32 -5.82 1.42
N THR A 20 -10.14 -5.78 2.47
CA THR A 20 -9.78 -5.15 3.74
C THR A 20 -9.84 -6.16 4.88
N PHE A 21 -8.72 -6.33 5.58
CA PHE A 21 -8.63 -7.18 6.75
C PHE A 21 -8.59 -6.36 8.02
N PHE A 22 -9.57 -6.60 8.87
CA PHE A 22 -9.53 -6.12 10.24
C PHE A 22 -9.14 -7.25 11.19
N ALA A 23 -8.15 -6.99 12.01
CA ALA A 23 -7.91 -7.77 13.22
C ALA A 23 -7.18 -6.89 14.26
N PRO A 24 -7.41 -7.10 15.55
CA PRO A 24 -6.69 -6.40 16.61
C PRO A 24 -5.17 -6.50 16.45
N ARG A 25 -4.45 -5.62 17.15
CA ARG A 25 -2.98 -5.69 17.17
C ARG A 25 -2.51 -7.06 17.66
N ARG A 26 -1.36 -7.51 17.17
CA ARG A 26 -0.71 -8.79 17.52
C ARG A 26 -1.48 -10.06 17.10
N MET A 27 -2.47 -9.93 16.24
CA MET A 27 -3.22 -11.07 15.67
C MET A 27 -2.59 -11.67 14.40
N GLY A 28 -1.33 -11.37 14.13
CA GLY A 28 -0.61 -11.98 13.03
C GLY A 28 -0.91 -11.44 11.62
N LYS A 29 -1.60 -10.29 11.46
CA LYS A 29 -1.90 -9.70 10.14
C LYS A 29 -0.65 -9.56 9.26
N THR A 30 0.36 -8.87 9.76
CA THR A 30 1.62 -8.65 9.04
C THR A 30 2.33 -9.96 8.71
N GLU A 31 2.33 -10.93 9.64
CA GLU A 31 2.90 -12.27 9.40
C GLU A 31 2.14 -13.01 8.31
N PHE A 32 0.81 -12.96 8.31
CA PHE A 32 -0.01 -13.55 7.25
C PHE A 32 0.30 -12.92 5.88
N LEU A 33 0.41 -11.60 5.79
CA LEU A 33 0.80 -10.93 4.55
C LEU A 33 2.20 -11.40 4.08
N ARG A 34 3.15 -11.50 5.00
CA ARG A 34 4.54 -11.85 4.68
C ARG A 34 4.76 -13.33 4.37
N LYS A 35 4.20 -14.21 5.20
CA LYS A 35 4.53 -15.64 5.17
C LYS A 35 3.57 -16.46 4.31
N ASP A 36 2.33 -15.98 4.14
CA ASP A 36 1.32 -16.71 3.39
C ASP A 36 0.99 -16.05 2.05
N ILE A 37 0.62 -14.77 2.05
CA ILE A 37 0.19 -14.06 0.83
C ILE A 37 1.37 -13.80 -0.11
N THR A 38 2.44 -13.17 0.39
CA THR A 38 3.56 -12.75 -0.47
C THR A 38 4.20 -13.92 -1.24
N PRO A 39 4.65 -15.02 -0.60
CA PRO A 39 5.30 -16.09 -1.35
C PRO A 39 4.37 -16.76 -2.35
N LEU A 40 3.08 -16.88 -2.03
CA LEU A 40 2.12 -17.48 -2.94
C LEU A 40 1.83 -16.57 -4.14
N ALA A 41 1.66 -15.27 -3.93
CA ALA A 41 1.48 -14.29 -5.01
C ALA A 41 2.69 -14.25 -5.95
N GLU A 42 3.91 -14.29 -5.40
CA GLU A 42 5.15 -14.35 -6.18
C GLU A 42 5.26 -15.64 -7.02
N GLN A 43 4.83 -16.79 -6.48
CA GLN A 43 4.76 -18.05 -7.21
C GLN A 43 3.79 -17.97 -8.39
N LEU A 44 2.70 -17.21 -8.28
CA LEU A 44 1.74 -16.94 -9.34
C LEU A 44 2.22 -15.85 -10.32
N GLY A 45 3.44 -15.35 -10.17
CA GLY A 45 4.04 -14.36 -11.06
C GLY A 45 3.70 -12.90 -10.75
N TRP A 46 3.04 -12.64 -9.64
CA TRP A 46 2.71 -11.28 -9.22
C TRP A 46 3.94 -10.57 -8.65
N ARG A 47 4.01 -9.27 -8.87
CA ARG A 47 4.94 -8.40 -8.13
C ARG A 47 4.25 -7.94 -6.86
N VAL A 48 4.88 -8.13 -5.72
CA VAL A 48 4.30 -7.77 -4.42
C VAL A 48 5.00 -6.54 -3.84
N PHE A 49 4.22 -5.52 -3.56
CA PHE A 49 4.65 -4.31 -2.86
C PHE A 49 4.03 -4.27 -1.48
N TYR A 50 4.84 -4.04 -0.46
CA TYR A 50 4.38 -3.86 0.92
C TYR A 50 4.73 -2.48 1.45
N PHE A 51 3.78 -1.86 2.15
CA PHE A 51 4.00 -0.60 2.85
C PHE A 51 3.16 -0.53 4.13
N SER A 52 3.78 -0.09 5.25
CA SER A 52 3.11 0.14 6.53
C SER A 52 3.00 1.64 6.79
N PHE A 53 1.77 2.14 6.83
CA PHE A 53 1.51 3.56 7.10
C PHE A 53 1.77 3.94 8.56
N LEU A 54 1.69 2.98 9.48
CA LEU A 54 2.00 3.23 10.89
C LEU A 54 3.50 3.43 11.10
N ASP A 55 4.33 2.60 10.48
CA ASP A 55 5.78 2.67 10.61
C ASP A 55 6.37 3.90 9.93
N ALA A 56 5.72 4.37 8.87
CA ALA A 56 6.13 5.57 8.13
C ALA A 56 5.89 6.89 8.92
N GLY A 57 5.01 6.90 9.92
CA GLY A 57 4.80 8.06 10.80
C GLY A 57 4.26 9.31 10.11
N LEU A 58 4.74 10.49 10.53
CA LEU A 58 4.15 11.79 10.15
C LEU A 58 4.28 12.17 8.66
N HIS A 59 5.21 11.59 7.93
CA HIS A 59 5.46 11.86 6.50
C HIS A 59 5.16 10.65 5.62
N SER A 60 4.18 9.84 6.03
CA SER A 60 3.83 8.58 5.37
C SER A 60 3.49 8.72 3.88
N GLU A 61 2.91 9.83 3.45
CA GLU A 61 2.58 10.10 2.05
C GLU A 61 3.82 10.18 1.15
N GLY A 62 4.76 11.03 1.50
CA GLY A 62 6.01 11.20 0.73
C GLY A 62 6.84 9.93 0.72
N GLN A 63 6.88 9.21 1.85
CA GLN A 63 7.56 7.92 1.94
C GLN A 63 6.87 6.85 1.10
N PHE A 64 5.54 6.83 1.06
CA PHE A 64 4.78 5.92 0.21
C PHE A 64 5.07 6.15 -1.28
N VAL A 65 5.02 7.41 -1.74
CA VAL A 65 5.35 7.77 -3.13
C VAL A 65 6.77 7.36 -3.47
N LYS A 66 7.74 7.69 -2.62
CA LYS A 66 9.14 7.30 -2.81
C LYS A 66 9.30 5.78 -2.89
N ALA A 67 8.63 5.03 -2.01
CA ALA A 67 8.68 3.58 -2.03
C ALA A 67 8.05 2.99 -3.31
N LEU A 68 6.94 3.55 -3.79
CA LEU A 68 6.35 3.15 -5.08
C LEU A 68 7.30 3.41 -6.26
N ASP A 69 7.96 4.57 -6.29
CA ASP A 69 8.90 4.91 -7.35
C ASP A 69 10.14 3.99 -7.31
N GLU A 70 10.66 3.68 -6.15
CA GLU A 70 11.75 2.71 -5.99
C GLU A 70 11.33 1.32 -6.46
N PHE A 71 10.13 0.87 -6.09
CA PHE A 71 9.59 -0.40 -6.52
C PHE A 71 9.38 -0.45 -8.05
N SER A 72 8.96 0.66 -8.66
CA SER A 72 8.80 0.74 -10.11
C SER A 72 10.11 0.59 -10.88
N LYS A 73 11.23 1.01 -10.30
CA LYS A 73 12.57 0.90 -10.90
C LYS A 73 13.16 -0.50 -10.81
N GLN A 74 12.65 -1.35 -9.93
CA GLN A 74 13.13 -2.71 -9.70
C GLN A 74 12.52 -3.69 -10.71
N ASN A 75 12.93 -3.63 -11.97
CA ASN A 75 12.41 -4.48 -13.06
C ASN A 75 13.02 -5.90 -13.12
N GLY A 76 13.73 -6.38 -12.10
CA GLY A 76 14.47 -7.65 -12.13
C GLY A 76 14.08 -8.67 -11.07
N LEU A 77 14.38 -9.94 -11.35
CA LEU A 77 14.21 -11.11 -10.49
C LEU A 77 14.85 -11.02 -9.09
N MET A 78 15.59 -9.97 -8.78
CA MET A 78 16.31 -9.79 -7.52
C MET A 78 15.52 -9.03 -6.43
N GLY A 79 14.25 -8.67 -6.69
CA GLY A 79 13.42 -7.90 -5.75
C GLY A 79 12.77 -8.70 -4.61
N LYS A 80 12.97 -10.01 -4.55
CA LYS A 80 12.13 -10.94 -3.77
C LYS A 80 12.16 -10.82 -2.25
N ALA A 81 13.15 -10.22 -1.62
CA ALA A 81 13.23 -10.17 -0.15
C ALA A 81 13.63 -8.80 0.41
N THR A 82 14.19 -7.93 -0.41
CA THR A 82 14.86 -6.71 0.05
C THR A 82 13.91 -5.56 0.39
N HIS A 83 12.71 -5.54 -0.18
CA HIS A 83 11.76 -4.45 0.06
C HIS A 83 11.17 -4.48 1.49
N TRP A 84 10.89 -5.68 2.03
CA TRP A 84 10.45 -5.86 3.42
C TRP A 84 11.51 -5.41 4.43
N ILE A 85 12.77 -5.70 4.14
CA ILE A 85 13.90 -5.43 5.06
C ILE A 85 14.28 -3.96 5.07
N LYS A 86 14.22 -3.27 3.93
CA LYS A 86 14.58 -1.83 3.85
C LYS A 86 13.57 -0.92 4.56
N ASN A 87 12.27 -1.25 4.52
CA ASN A 87 11.26 -0.43 5.19
C ASN A 87 11.23 -0.58 6.71
N ILE A 88 11.83 -1.64 7.27
CA ILE A 88 11.91 -1.85 8.73
C ILE A 88 13.18 -1.25 9.32
N GLY A 89 14.26 -1.12 8.57
CA GLY A 89 15.59 -0.81 9.10
C GLY A 89 16.21 0.54 8.78
N SER A 90 15.64 1.34 7.85
CA SER A 90 16.33 2.54 7.35
C SER A 90 15.72 3.88 7.79
N LEU A 91 14.80 3.90 8.74
CA LEU A 91 14.13 5.14 9.19
C LEU A 91 14.76 5.79 10.43
N SER A 92 15.91 5.29 10.91
CA SER A 92 16.55 5.83 12.12
C SER A 92 17.75 6.73 11.87
N THR A 93 18.05 7.13 10.62
CA THR A 93 19.19 8.01 10.37
C THR A 93 18.81 9.23 9.53
N GLU A 94 18.82 10.38 10.20
CA GLU A 94 19.02 11.74 9.67
C GLU A 94 17.89 12.42 8.91
N VAL A 95 17.12 13.25 9.61
CA VAL A 95 16.68 14.55 9.07
C VAL A 95 16.83 15.64 10.15
N ALA A 96 18.00 16.09 10.35
CA ALA A 96 18.25 17.43 10.86
C ALA A 96 18.38 18.35 9.64
N GLY A 97 17.37 19.18 9.35
CA GLY A 97 17.58 20.35 8.53
C GLY A 97 16.70 20.56 7.29
N VAL A 98 15.37 20.36 7.31
CA VAL A 98 14.51 20.97 6.26
C VAL A 98 13.14 21.32 6.84
N LYS A 99 13.01 22.51 7.41
CA LYS A 99 11.72 23.06 7.87
C LYS A 99 11.01 23.99 6.87
N ALA A 100 11.54 24.20 5.68
CA ALA A 100 11.05 25.24 4.76
C ALA A 100 10.35 24.73 3.47
N GLU A 101 10.35 23.44 3.16
CA GLU A 101 9.80 22.88 1.91
C GLU A 101 8.42 22.21 2.02
N VAL A 102 7.84 22.13 3.19
CA VAL A 102 6.68 21.25 3.47
C VAL A 102 5.38 21.77 2.82
N THR A 103 5.21 23.05 2.57
CA THR A 103 3.93 23.61 2.08
C THR A 103 3.77 23.56 0.55
N LEU A 104 4.86 23.52 -0.19
CA LEU A 104 4.85 23.40 -1.67
C LEU A 104 4.70 21.94 -2.16
N LEU A 105 4.94 20.97 -1.28
CA LEU A 105 4.99 19.55 -1.63
C LEU A 105 3.62 18.83 -1.64
N GLN A 106 2.60 19.34 -0.95
CA GLN A 106 1.31 18.65 -0.84
C GLN A 106 0.55 18.52 -2.17
N GLY A 107 0.56 19.55 -3.00
CA GLY A 107 -0.04 19.48 -4.33
C GLY A 107 0.70 18.53 -5.29
N GLN A 108 2.02 18.45 -5.13
CA GLN A 108 2.88 17.56 -5.94
C GLN A 108 2.77 16.09 -5.50
N VAL A 109 2.55 15.81 -4.22
CA VAL A 109 2.41 14.44 -3.71
C VAL A 109 1.16 13.75 -4.26
N ASN A 110 0.04 14.45 -4.36
CA ASN A 110 -1.20 13.84 -4.85
C ASN A 110 -1.14 13.46 -6.34
N SER A 111 -0.56 14.31 -7.17
CA SER A 111 -0.27 13.97 -8.56
C SER A 111 0.76 12.85 -8.69
N SER A 112 1.62 12.69 -7.70
CA SER A 112 2.65 11.65 -7.65
C SER A 112 2.09 10.26 -7.34
N ILE A 113 1.10 10.11 -6.44
CA ILE A 113 0.47 8.80 -6.14
C ILE A 113 -0.18 8.23 -7.40
N LEU A 114 -1.02 9.01 -8.07
CA LEU A 114 -1.66 8.60 -9.31
C LEU A 114 -0.63 8.25 -10.39
N SER A 115 0.38 9.11 -10.58
CA SER A 115 1.44 8.91 -11.55
C SER A 115 2.28 7.64 -11.25
N SER A 116 2.66 7.42 -9.99
CA SER A 116 3.49 6.26 -9.59
C SER A 116 2.71 4.95 -9.77
N ILE A 117 1.43 4.92 -9.38
CA ILE A 117 0.58 3.74 -9.56
C ILE A 117 0.32 3.49 -11.05
N THR A 118 0.09 4.53 -11.85
CA THR A 118 -0.07 4.40 -13.30
C THR A 118 1.19 3.84 -13.97
N LYS A 119 2.37 4.33 -13.60
CA LYS A 119 3.64 3.78 -14.08
C LYS A 119 3.80 2.30 -13.75
N LEU A 120 3.40 1.89 -12.56
CA LEU A 120 3.43 0.48 -12.15
C LEU A 120 2.49 -0.36 -13.02
N ALA A 121 1.25 0.08 -13.23
CA ALA A 121 0.26 -0.61 -14.03
C ALA A 121 0.72 -0.83 -15.49
N GLN A 122 1.47 0.12 -16.06
CA GLN A 122 1.99 0.07 -17.41
C GLN A 122 3.13 -0.95 -17.61
N GLN A 123 3.67 -1.54 -16.55
CA GLN A 123 4.77 -2.50 -16.64
C GLN A 123 4.37 -3.90 -17.10
N GLY A 124 3.08 -4.13 -17.36
CA GLY A 124 2.57 -5.36 -17.97
C GLY A 124 2.59 -6.61 -17.07
N LYS A 125 2.86 -6.46 -15.77
CA LYS A 125 2.82 -7.55 -14.79
C LYS A 125 1.74 -7.28 -13.75
N PRO A 126 1.02 -8.30 -13.28
CA PRO A 126 0.08 -8.13 -12.19
C PRO A 126 0.80 -7.71 -10.91
N ILE A 127 0.22 -6.78 -10.19
CA ILE A 127 0.80 -6.19 -8.97
C ILE A 127 -0.17 -6.36 -7.81
N LEU A 128 0.36 -6.81 -6.69
CA LEU A 128 -0.35 -6.87 -5.43
C LEU A 128 0.23 -5.83 -4.46
N LEU A 129 -0.57 -4.86 -4.08
CA LEU A 129 -0.24 -3.88 -3.05
C LEU A 129 -0.73 -4.40 -1.69
N LEU A 130 0.17 -4.52 -0.73
CA LEU A 130 -0.10 -4.85 0.66
C LEU A 130 0.08 -3.58 1.50
N LEU A 131 -1.03 -2.92 1.83
CA LEU A 131 -1.05 -1.64 2.53
C LEU A 131 -1.47 -1.85 3.98
N ASP A 132 -0.46 -1.94 4.85
CA ASP A 132 -0.65 -2.29 6.27
C ASP A 132 -0.92 -1.04 7.12
N GLU A 133 -1.81 -1.21 8.11
CA GLU A 133 -2.24 -0.18 9.07
C GLU A 133 -2.75 1.10 8.39
N ILE A 134 -3.57 0.92 7.33
CA ILE A 134 -4.10 2.01 6.49
C ILE A 134 -4.89 3.06 7.29
N GLN A 135 -5.48 2.70 8.46
CA GLN A 135 -6.18 3.66 9.31
C GLN A 135 -5.29 4.79 9.85
N ALA A 136 -3.97 4.69 9.73
CA ALA A 136 -3.08 5.81 10.02
C ALA A 136 -3.38 7.03 9.13
N LEU A 137 -4.01 6.82 7.97
CA LEU A 137 -4.50 7.86 7.07
C LEU A 137 -5.93 8.35 7.39
N ALA A 138 -6.60 7.85 8.42
CA ALA A 138 -8.00 8.23 8.73
C ALA A 138 -8.18 9.70 9.19
N SER A 139 -7.11 10.46 9.34
CA SER A 139 -7.14 11.88 9.68
C SER A 139 -7.60 12.75 8.51
N SER A 140 -8.32 13.83 8.81
CA SER A 140 -8.83 14.79 7.82
C SER A 140 -7.75 15.39 6.90
N LYS A 141 -6.51 15.49 7.37
CA LYS A 141 -5.37 15.98 6.57
C LYS A 141 -5.02 15.09 5.38
N TYR A 142 -5.41 13.81 5.41
CA TYR A 142 -5.10 12.84 4.36
C TYR A 142 -6.25 12.58 3.37
N LYS A 143 -7.35 13.33 3.45
CA LYS A 143 -8.52 13.12 2.57
C LYS A 143 -8.16 13.14 1.09
N THR A 144 -7.36 14.10 0.66
CA THR A 144 -6.92 14.21 -0.75
C THR A 144 -5.99 13.07 -1.14
N THR A 145 -5.11 12.64 -0.25
CA THR A 145 -4.21 11.50 -0.45
C THR A 145 -4.99 10.20 -0.66
N ILE A 146 -5.98 9.97 0.20
CA ILE A 146 -6.84 8.78 0.10
C ILE A 146 -7.68 8.83 -1.19
N ALA A 147 -8.24 10.00 -1.55
CA ALA A 147 -8.98 10.16 -2.79
C ALA A 147 -8.11 9.87 -4.02
N SER A 148 -6.87 10.35 -4.04
CA SER A 148 -5.91 10.08 -5.12
C SER A 148 -5.53 8.59 -5.20
N LEU A 149 -5.31 7.96 -4.04
CA LEU A 149 -5.04 6.52 -3.97
C LEU A 149 -6.22 5.71 -4.49
N ARG A 150 -7.43 6.01 -4.04
CA ARG A 150 -8.66 5.36 -4.53
C ARG A 150 -8.80 5.50 -6.03
N THR A 151 -8.73 6.72 -6.56
CA THR A 151 -8.83 6.97 -8.00
C THR A 151 -7.80 6.16 -8.78
N ALA A 152 -6.55 6.11 -8.31
CA ALA A 152 -5.50 5.34 -8.96
C ALA A 152 -5.79 3.82 -8.95
N LEU A 153 -6.29 3.29 -7.85
CA LEU A 153 -6.65 1.87 -7.73
C LEU A 153 -7.85 1.52 -8.60
N ASP A 154 -8.87 2.36 -8.63
CA ASP A 154 -10.06 2.16 -9.47
C ASP A 154 -9.71 2.17 -10.97
N MET A 155 -8.85 3.08 -11.39
CA MET A 155 -8.38 3.17 -12.79
C MET A 155 -7.59 1.94 -13.23
N HIS A 156 -6.88 1.29 -12.32
CA HIS A 156 -5.97 0.20 -12.64
C HIS A 156 -6.35 -1.14 -12.00
N LYS A 157 -7.61 -1.31 -11.61
CA LYS A 157 -8.15 -2.48 -10.89
C LYS A 157 -7.90 -3.83 -11.59
N GLU A 158 -7.72 -3.82 -12.91
CA GLU A 158 -7.44 -5.05 -13.66
C GLU A 158 -6.00 -5.53 -13.46
N THR A 159 -5.05 -4.60 -13.35
CA THR A 159 -3.62 -4.90 -13.24
C THR A 159 -3.12 -4.86 -11.81
N ILE A 160 -3.71 -4.00 -10.97
CA ILE A 160 -3.31 -3.77 -9.58
C ILE A 160 -4.41 -4.24 -8.65
N LYS A 161 -4.06 -5.16 -7.76
CA LYS A 161 -4.92 -5.61 -6.67
C LYS A 161 -4.36 -5.10 -5.34
N VAL A 162 -5.23 -4.91 -4.35
CA VAL A 162 -4.80 -4.35 -3.06
C VAL A 162 -5.40 -5.10 -1.88
N ILE A 163 -4.59 -5.33 -0.87
CA ILE A 163 -5.02 -5.76 0.44
C ILE A 163 -4.70 -4.65 1.43
N PHE A 164 -5.76 -4.11 2.04
CA PHE A 164 -5.65 -3.20 3.16
C PHE A 164 -5.70 -3.97 4.47
N THR A 165 -4.87 -3.61 5.43
CA THR A 165 -5.03 -4.10 6.80
C THR A 165 -5.17 -2.95 7.78
N GLY A 166 -5.79 -3.23 8.90
CA GLY A 166 -5.91 -2.28 9.99
C GLY A 166 -6.20 -2.94 11.33
N SER A 167 -5.75 -2.28 12.39
CA SER A 167 -5.95 -2.71 13.77
C SER A 167 -7.01 -1.87 14.52
N SER A 168 -7.44 -0.75 13.95
CA SER A 168 -8.50 0.09 14.47
C SER A 168 -9.79 -0.10 13.67
N ARG A 169 -10.79 -0.72 14.28
CA ARG A 169 -12.10 -0.92 13.67
C ARG A 169 -12.76 0.41 13.31
N GLU A 170 -12.69 1.38 14.21
CA GLU A 170 -13.29 2.70 13.98
C GLU A 170 -12.56 3.45 12.86
N GLY A 171 -11.21 3.43 12.82
CA GLY A 171 -10.44 4.05 11.75
C GLY A 171 -10.76 3.44 10.38
N LEU A 172 -10.88 2.11 10.28
CA LEU A 172 -11.29 1.45 9.04
C LEU A 172 -12.74 1.80 8.67
N ARG A 173 -13.65 1.82 9.65
CA ARG A 173 -15.03 2.23 9.41
C ARG A 173 -15.13 3.65 8.86
N GLN A 174 -14.37 4.60 9.41
CA GLN A 174 -14.33 5.97 8.90
C GLN A 174 -13.82 6.04 7.46
N MET A 175 -12.92 5.15 7.07
CA MET A 175 -12.37 5.12 5.71
C MET A 175 -13.27 4.43 4.69
N PHE A 176 -13.98 3.36 5.08
CA PHE A 176 -14.64 2.47 4.13
C PHE A 176 -16.17 2.41 4.25
N SER A 177 -16.76 2.80 5.38
CA SER A 177 -18.17 2.51 5.68
C SER A 177 -19.05 3.73 5.90
N VAL A 178 -18.50 4.94 5.97
CA VAL A 178 -19.28 6.17 6.15
C VAL A 178 -19.60 6.76 4.77
N SER A 179 -20.82 7.30 4.56
CA SER A 179 -21.22 7.88 3.26
C SER A 179 -20.29 8.99 2.74
N SER A 180 -19.55 9.64 3.64
CA SER A 180 -18.50 10.60 3.32
C SER A 180 -17.09 9.96 3.30
N ALA A 181 -17.02 8.62 3.38
CA ALA A 181 -15.75 7.92 3.40
C ALA A 181 -14.98 8.10 2.10
N PRO A 182 -13.65 8.16 2.17
CA PRO A 182 -12.81 8.31 0.97
C PRO A 182 -12.76 7.06 0.09
N PHE A 183 -13.16 5.90 0.61
CA PHE A 183 -13.24 4.62 -0.12
C PHE A 183 -14.66 4.07 -0.19
#